data_3cbd43bc3d3d5a1914f56418e19b5f5f
#
_entry.id   3cbd43bc3d3d5a1914f56418e19b5f5f
#
_cell.length_a   1.000
_cell.length_b   1.000
_cell.length_c   1.000
_cell.angle_alpha   90.00
_cell.angle_beta   90.00
_cell.angle_gamma   90.00
#
_symmetry.space_group_name_H-M   'P 1'
#
loop_
_entity.id
_entity.type
_entity.pdbx_description
1 polymer ?
#
loop_
_entity_poly.entity_id
_entity_poly.type
_entity_poly.pdbx_seq_one_letter_code
_entity_poly.pdbx_strand_id
1 'polypeptide(L)'
;MQSVLSAFLSLGLFFLVLVQPSIALNDGQQLVLEAWNLVNEGYFEPKKLEDIQWRRQRQKALEKPITTSFQAYAAIEAMILPLGDPYTRLLRPEDYKALKESNLGSEINGVGLQLGARNEDNQIVVISSLEGSPAADAGINSGTILLKVNGESPKELGLEATASKLRGEIGSQVVLELQSPNDEEKEITLERRSVDLRPVRTKRLRNETHTLGYLRITQFSEVVPEQVKEALQELSQKEVEGIVLDLRNNAGGLVSSGLAVADAFVTNQPIVETKNREGINDPIPSSEETLYNGPMVTLINKGTASASEILAGALQDNGRSKLIGSSSFGKGLIQSLSNLSDGSGLAITVASYLTPSGKSIQDIGITPDRVLEMPEPINPGGTDDRWLQDAEIYMESILDQESIDQPQSENSTQELIENNQEILIPIEKD
;
A
#
# COMPACT_ATOMS: atom_id res chain seq x y z
N MET A 1 -7.96 -35.07 97.63
CA MET A 1 -6.71 -34.71 97.03
C MET A 1 -7.08 -34.20 95.63
N GLN A 2 -6.71 -32.99 95.35
CA GLN A 2 -7.24 -32.10 94.35
C GLN A 2 -6.82 -32.48 92.91
N SER A 3 -7.80 -32.56 92.05
CA SER A 3 -7.62 -32.62 90.60
C SER A 3 -7.77 -31.19 89.98
N VAL A 4 -6.74 -30.74 89.34
CA VAL A 4 -6.72 -29.47 88.63
C VAL A 4 -7.24 -29.68 87.19
N LEU A 5 -8.36 -29.05 86.88
CA LEU A 5 -8.98 -29.04 85.58
C LEU A 5 -8.34 -27.89 84.74
N SER A 6 -7.58 -28.21 83.72
CA SER A 6 -7.06 -27.23 82.76
C SER A 6 -8.06 -27.02 81.63
N ALA A 7 -8.64 -25.86 81.54
CA ALA A 7 -9.48 -25.45 80.42
C ALA A 7 -8.62 -24.85 79.29
N PHE A 8 -8.59 -25.52 78.13
CA PHE A 8 -8.03 -24.97 76.89
C PHE A 8 -9.08 -24.10 76.19
N LEU A 9 -8.84 -22.80 76.20
CA LEU A 9 -9.62 -21.82 75.43
C LEU A 9 -9.06 -21.79 74.00
N SER A 10 -9.75 -22.43 73.02
CA SER A 10 -9.40 -22.36 71.62
C SER A 10 -9.94 -21.07 71.02
N LEU A 11 -9.08 -20.08 70.76
CA LEU A 11 -9.40 -18.85 70.08
C LEU A 11 -9.43 -19.13 68.56
N GLY A 12 -10.62 -19.41 68.01
CA GLY A 12 -10.81 -19.55 66.56
C GLY A 12 -10.74 -18.15 65.89
N LEU A 13 -9.64 -17.88 65.20
CA LEU A 13 -9.49 -16.72 64.38
C LEU A 13 -10.27 -16.93 63.06
N PHE A 14 -11.49 -16.35 62.98
CA PHE A 14 -12.28 -16.36 61.76
C PHE A 14 -11.68 -15.30 60.80
N PHE A 15 -10.87 -15.74 59.82
CA PHE A 15 -10.46 -14.92 58.70
C PHE A 15 -11.73 -14.70 57.80
N LEU A 16 -12.36 -13.54 57.96
CA LEU A 16 -13.37 -13.07 57.02
C LEU A 16 -12.62 -12.68 55.75
N VAL A 17 -12.52 -13.57 54.79
CA VAL A 17 -12.09 -13.23 53.40
C VAL A 17 -13.21 -12.41 52.83
N LEU A 18 -13.05 -11.08 52.84
CA LEU A 18 -13.88 -10.16 52.06
C LEU A 18 -13.61 -10.47 50.58
N VAL A 19 -14.42 -11.37 50.02
CA VAL A 19 -14.52 -11.54 48.57
C VAL A 19 -15.15 -10.23 48.07
N GLN A 20 -14.33 -9.30 47.64
CA GLN A 20 -14.82 -8.16 46.88
C GLN A 20 -15.48 -8.72 45.61
N PRO A 21 -16.75 -8.34 45.32
CA PRO A 21 -17.33 -8.72 44.05
C PRO A 21 -16.42 -8.18 42.94
N SER A 22 -15.84 -9.05 42.13
CA SER A 22 -15.20 -8.61 40.91
C SER A 22 -16.31 -7.99 40.08
N ILE A 23 -16.32 -6.68 40.00
CA ILE A 23 -17.23 -5.96 39.09
C ILE A 23 -16.84 -6.42 37.69
N ALA A 24 -17.69 -7.25 37.07
CA ALA A 24 -17.50 -7.64 35.68
C ALA A 24 -17.46 -6.37 34.82
N LEU A 25 -16.48 -6.29 33.97
CA LEU A 25 -16.35 -5.17 33.02
C LEU A 25 -17.58 -5.19 32.10
N ASN A 26 -18.12 -4.01 31.84
CA ASN A 26 -19.16 -3.87 30.82
C ASN A 26 -18.57 -3.95 29.41
N ASP A 27 -19.45 -4.10 28.40
CA ASP A 27 -19.06 -4.28 27.01
C ASP A 27 -18.12 -3.17 26.50
N GLY A 28 -18.37 -1.91 26.86
CA GLY A 28 -17.51 -0.78 26.47
C GLY A 28 -16.11 -0.84 27.09
N GLN A 29 -16.02 -1.28 28.36
CA GLN A 29 -14.72 -1.49 29.01
C GLN A 29 -13.99 -2.70 28.45
N GLN A 30 -14.70 -3.76 28.08
CA GLN A 30 -14.14 -4.93 27.42
C GLN A 30 -13.55 -4.54 26.04
N LEU A 31 -14.26 -3.69 25.28
CA LEU A 31 -13.80 -3.19 23.99
C LEU A 31 -12.47 -2.41 24.11
N VAL A 32 -12.34 -1.55 25.14
CA VAL A 32 -11.10 -0.83 25.43
C VAL A 32 -9.95 -1.79 25.76
N LEU A 33 -10.22 -2.85 26.52
CA LEU A 33 -9.22 -3.86 26.86
C LEU A 33 -8.79 -4.68 25.64
N GLU A 34 -9.74 -5.05 24.80
CA GLU A 34 -9.49 -5.76 23.54
C GLU A 34 -8.56 -4.94 22.65
N ALA A 35 -8.87 -3.67 22.41
CA ALA A 35 -8.03 -2.75 21.66
C ALA A 35 -6.64 -2.59 22.30
N TRP A 36 -6.57 -2.47 23.64
CA TRP A 36 -5.29 -2.38 24.34
C TRP A 36 -4.44 -3.62 24.15
N ASN A 37 -5.01 -4.83 24.26
CA ASN A 37 -4.31 -6.10 24.08
C ASN A 37 -3.75 -6.21 22.66
N LEU A 38 -4.57 -5.93 21.65
CA LEU A 38 -4.17 -6.00 20.24
C LEU A 38 -2.97 -5.10 19.95
N VAL A 39 -2.97 -3.85 20.43
CA VAL A 39 -1.82 -2.95 20.29
C VAL A 39 -0.62 -3.44 21.08
N ASN A 40 -0.82 -3.91 22.33
CA ASN A 40 0.25 -4.40 23.18
C ASN A 40 1.01 -5.57 22.57
N GLU A 41 0.31 -6.46 21.86
CA GLU A 41 0.86 -7.65 21.22
C GLU A 41 1.38 -7.38 19.82
N GLY A 42 0.69 -6.51 19.05
CA GLY A 42 0.94 -6.33 17.61
C GLY A 42 1.83 -5.14 17.25
N TYR A 43 1.87 -4.07 18.05
CA TYR A 43 2.58 -2.85 17.67
C TYR A 43 4.08 -3.09 17.48
N PHE A 44 4.65 -2.63 16.36
CA PHE A 44 6.00 -3.01 15.89
C PHE A 44 7.15 -2.45 16.73
N GLU A 45 6.94 -1.38 17.50
CA GLU A 45 7.96 -0.76 18.36
C GLU A 45 7.65 -0.95 19.86
N PRO A 46 8.07 -2.07 20.49
CA PRO A 46 7.82 -2.32 21.92
C PRO A 46 8.37 -1.21 22.83
N LYS A 47 9.54 -0.64 22.48
CA LYS A 47 10.12 0.46 23.23
C LYS A 47 9.22 1.69 23.29
N LYS A 48 8.53 2.02 22.21
CA LYS A 48 7.55 3.11 22.17
C LYS A 48 6.42 2.89 23.18
N LEU A 49 5.92 1.64 23.31
CA LEU A 49 4.90 1.28 24.30
C LEU A 49 5.42 1.47 25.73
N GLU A 50 6.71 1.17 25.99
CA GLU A 50 7.35 1.40 27.30
C GLU A 50 7.47 2.90 27.58
N ASP A 51 7.99 3.68 26.64
CA ASP A 51 8.22 5.13 26.76
C ASP A 51 6.93 5.89 27.08
N ILE A 52 5.79 5.53 26.45
CA ILE A 52 4.47 6.14 26.72
C ILE A 52 3.76 5.52 27.92
N GLN A 53 4.38 4.55 28.62
CA GLN A 53 3.78 3.83 29.73
C GLN A 53 2.43 3.18 29.34
N TRP A 54 2.40 2.33 28.34
CA TRP A 54 1.21 1.76 27.72
C TRP A 54 0.17 1.21 28.72
N ARG A 55 0.63 0.57 29.81
CA ARG A 55 -0.26 0.11 30.90
C ARG A 55 -0.99 1.27 31.57
N ARG A 56 -0.32 2.43 31.72
CA ARG A 56 -0.93 3.63 32.30
C ARG A 56 -1.97 4.25 31.36
N GLN A 57 -1.76 4.18 30.03
CA GLN A 57 -2.76 4.65 29.08
C GLN A 57 -4.07 3.84 29.21
N ARG A 58 -3.99 2.52 29.37
CA ARG A 58 -5.15 1.69 29.66
C ARG A 58 -5.87 2.12 30.96
N GLN A 59 -5.11 2.34 32.04
CA GLN A 59 -5.71 2.78 33.30
C GLN A 59 -6.49 4.09 33.12
N LYS A 60 -5.88 5.08 32.47
CA LYS A 60 -6.54 6.38 32.19
C LYS A 60 -7.80 6.21 31.32
N ALA A 61 -7.77 5.34 30.32
CA ALA A 61 -8.90 5.07 29.44
C ALA A 61 -10.10 4.49 30.21
N LEU A 62 -9.82 3.72 31.28
CA LEU A 62 -10.85 3.07 32.13
C LEU A 62 -11.25 3.88 33.38
N GLU A 63 -10.60 5.03 33.67
CA GLU A 63 -10.94 5.89 34.82
C GLU A 63 -12.35 6.50 34.72
N LYS A 64 -12.79 6.82 33.50
CA LYS A 64 -14.11 7.40 33.26
C LYS A 64 -15.16 6.30 33.03
N PRO A 65 -16.40 6.52 33.44
CA PRO A 65 -17.47 5.60 33.09
C PRO A 65 -17.63 5.44 31.59
N ILE A 66 -17.71 4.20 31.11
CA ILE A 66 -17.94 3.85 29.71
C ILE A 66 -19.26 3.12 29.63
N THR A 67 -20.30 3.80 29.17
CA THR A 67 -21.68 3.26 29.11
C THR A 67 -22.25 3.21 27.70
N THR A 68 -21.54 3.79 26.74
CA THR A 68 -21.92 3.81 25.30
C THR A 68 -20.73 3.46 24.42
N SER A 69 -21.00 2.93 23.21
CA SER A 69 -19.96 2.68 22.19
C SER A 69 -19.19 3.96 21.84
N PHE A 70 -19.86 5.12 21.79
CA PHE A 70 -19.19 6.40 21.55
C PHE A 70 -18.14 6.72 22.61
N GLN A 71 -18.44 6.46 23.90
CA GLN A 71 -17.46 6.66 24.98
C GLN A 71 -16.32 5.65 24.91
N ALA A 72 -16.59 4.40 24.50
CA ALA A 72 -15.57 3.38 24.31
C ALA A 72 -14.62 3.78 23.17
N TYR A 73 -15.15 4.24 22.04
CA TYR A 73 -14.34 4.70 20.91
C TYR A 73 -13.47 5.90 21.29
N ALA A 74 -14.03 6.91 21.94
CA ALA A 74 -13.26 8.06 22.42
C ALA A 74 -12.15 7.66 23.41
N ALA A 75 -12.40 6.67 24.28
CA ALA A 75 -11.40 6.14 25.20
C ALA A 75 -10.27 5.40 24.46
N ILE A 76 -10.59 4.60 23.44
CA ILE A 76 -9.62 3.90 22.60
C ILE A 76 -8.78 4.92 21.82
N GLU A 77 -9.40 5.88 21.15
CA GLU A 77 -8.72 6.93 20.38
C GLU A 77 -7.75 7.74 21.28
N ALA A 78 -8.21 8.15 22.48
CA ALA A 78 -7.35 8.83 23.45
C ALA A 78 -6.21 7.95 23.98
N MET A 79 -6.41 6.63 24.08
CA MET A 79 -5.41 5.68 24.53
C MET A 79 -4.29 5.46 23.50
N ILE A 80 -4.63 5.39 22.20
CA ILE A 80 -3.65 5.18 21.12
C ILE A 80 -2.93 6.48 20.70
N LEU A 81 -3.54 7.64 20.89
CA LEU A 81 -2.98 8.95 20.49
C LEU A 81 -1.51 9.17 20.89
N PRO A 82 -1.04 8.79 22.12
CA PRO A 82 0.36 8.95 22.51
C PRO A 82 1.36 8.11 21.72
N LEU A 83 0.92 7.16 20.90
CA LEU A 83 1.81 6.43 19.96
C LEU A 83 2.43 7.41 18.95
N GLY A 84 1.70 8.46 18.58
CA GLY A 84 2.15 9.42 17.56
C GLY A 84 2.19 8.78 16.16
N ASP A 85 1.54 7.63 15.97
CA ASP A 85 1.45 6.90 14.73
C ASP A 85 0.04 7.09 14.13
N PRO A 86 -0.10 7.86 13.04
CA PRO A 86 -1.41 8.16 12.46
C PRO A 86 -2.04 6.95 11.77
N TYR A 87 -1.28 5.88 11.55
CA TYR A 87 -1.75 4.67 10.88
C TYR A 87 -2.29 3.62 11.87
N THR A 88 -1.89 3.68 13.16
CA THR A 88 -2.52 2.91 14.22
C THR A 88 -3.77 3.64 14.70
N ARG A 89 -4.98 3.12 14.32
CA ARG A 89 -6.23 3.83 14.51
C ARG A 89 -7.43 2.90 14.65
N LEU A 90 -8.46 3.39 15.36
CA LEU A 90 -9.76 2.75 15.43
C LEU A 90 -10.54 3.01 14.13
N LEU A 91 -11.19 1.99 13.62
CA LEU A 91 -12.12 2.01 12.50
C LEU A 91 -13.53 1.73 13.05
N ARG A 92 -14.45 2.68 12.89
CA ARG A 92 -15.85 2.45 13.28
C ARG A 92 -16.47 1.36 12.41
N PRO A 93 -17.58 0.72 12.82
CA PRO A 93 -18.12 -0.42 12.07
C PRO A 93 -18.32 -0.15 10.58
N GLU A 94 -18.85 1.04 10.24
CA GLU A 94 -19.08 1.45 8.85
C GLU A 94 -17.77 1.62 8.09
N ASP A 95 -16.76 2.24 8.70
CA ASP A 95 -15.45 2.49 8.10
C ASP A 95 -14.66 1.19 7.92
N TYR A 96 -14.76 0.30 8.91
CA TYR A 96 -14.12 -1.01 8.84
C TYR A 96 -14.73 -1.87 7.72
N LYS A 97 -16.07 -1.84 7.61
CA LYS A 97 -16.79 -2.52 6.52
C LYS A 97 -16.38 -1.95 5.16
N ALA A 98 -16.39 -0.63 4.99
CA ALA A 98 -16.01 0.04 3.75
C ALA A 98 -14.56 -0.28 3.33
N LEU A 99 -13.62 -0.33 4.29
CA LEU A 99 -12.24 -0.71 4.03
C LEU A 99 -12.12 -2.16 3.57
N LYS A 100 -12.87 -3.09 4.19
CA LYS A 100 -12.89 -4.50 3.75
C LYS A 100 -13.46 -4.65 2.35
N GLU A 101 -14.54 -3.95 2.02
CA GLU A 101 -15.16 -3.96 0.70
C GLU A 101 -14.19 -3.39 -0.36
N SER A 102 -13.47 -2.31 -0.06
CA SER A 102 -12.44 -1.75 -0.94
C SER A 102 -11.30 -2.74 -1.18
N ASN A 103 -10.86 -3.48 -0.15
CA ASN A 103 -9.82 -4.50 -0.27
C ASN A 103 -10.27 -5.68 -1.17
N LEU A 104 -11.56 -5.96 -1.23
CA LEU A 104 -12.13 -6.93 -2.17
C LEU A 104 -12.22 -6.41 -3.62
N GLY A 105 -11.97 -5.11 -3.85
CA GLY A 105 -12.08 -4.48 -5.16
C GLY A 105 -13.50 -3.98 -5.49
N SER A 106 -14.36 -3.81 -4.48
CA SER A 106 -15.72 -3.27 -4.66
C SER A 106 -15.69 -1.75 -4.91
N GLU A 107 -16.76 -1.24 -5.52
CA GLU A 107 -16.95 0.20 -5.74
C GLU A 107 -16.92 1.00 -4.44
N ILE A 108 -16.43 2.24 -4.52
CA ILE A 108 -16.38 3.17 -3.38
C ILE A 108 -17.33 4.34 -3.65
N ASN A 109 -18.21 4.64 -2.68
CA ASN A 109 -19.06 5.81 -2.74
C ASN A 109 -18.39 6.99 -2.04
N GLY A 110 -18.04 8.03 -2.81
CA GLY A 110 -17.33 9.19 -2.28
C GLY A 110 -16.75 10.10 -3.35
N VAL A 111 -15.74 10.87 -2.96
CA VAL A 111 -15.04 11.78 -3.89
C VAL A 111 -13.78 11.19 -4.49
N GLY A 112 -13.33 9.99 -4.04
CA GLY A 112 -12.21 9.27 -4.62
C GLY A 112 -10.83 9.82 -4.28
N LEU A 113 -10.63 10.31 -3.06
CA LEU A 113 -9.32 10.71 -2.54
C LEU A 113 -8.71 9.59 -1.68
N GLN A 114 -7.49 9.22 -1.98
CA GLN A 114 -6.65 8.38 -1.13
C GLN A 114 -5.74 9.28 -0.29
N LEU A 115 -5.79 9.09 1.03
CA LEU A 115 -5.16 9.98 1.99
C LEU A 115 -3.97 9.33 2.69
N GLY A 116 -2.99 10.17 3.05
CA GLY A 116 -1.90 9.85 3.94
C GLY A 116 -1.73 10.92 5.00
N ALA A 117 -0.94 10.61 6.04
CA ALA A 117 -0.50 11.60 7.01
C ALA A 117 0.98 11.90 6.78
N ARG A 118 1.35 13.17 6.77
CA ARG A 118 2.74 13.61 6.71
C ARG A 118 3.31 13.62 8.13
N ASN A 119 4.39 12.86 8.37
CA ASN A 119 4.90 12.63 9.72
C ASN A 119 5.51 13.89 10.36
N GLU A 120 6.05 14.81 9.57
CA GLU A 120 6.72 16.03 10.06
C GLU A 120 5.78 16.95 10.86
N ASP A 121 4.51 17.07 10.45
CA ASP A 121 3.57 18.03 10.98
C ASP A 121 2.15 17.50 11.19
N ASN A 122 1.93 16.20 10.95
CA ASN A 122 0.63 15.52 11.02
C ASN A 122 -0.45 16.12 10.09
N GLN A 123 -0.04 16.75 8.99
CA GLN A 123 -0.97 17.20 7.97
C GLN A 123 -1.54 15.99 7.20
N ILE A 124 -2.83 16.05 6.91
CA ILE A 124 -3.46 15.06 6.01
C ILE A 124 -3.25 15.52 4.58
N VAL A 125 -2.64 14.65 3.78
CA VAL A 125 -2.27 14.92 2.40
C VAL A 125 -2.93 13.93 1.44
N VAL A 126 -3.19 14.37 0.23
CA VAL A 126 -3.64 13.50 -0.86
C VAL A 126 -2.44 12.69 -1.36
N ILE A 127 -2.52 11.38 -1.25
CA ILE A 127 -1.57 10.46 -1.91
C ILE A 127 -1.94 10.40 -3.38
N SER A 128 -3.22 10.11 -3.70
CA SER A 128 -3.70 10.08 -5.08
C SER A 128 -5.21 10.35 -5.16
N SER A 129 -5.66 10.78 -6.33
CA SER A 129 -7.06 10.79 -6.72
C SER A 129 -7.36 9.58 -7.60
N LEU A 130 -8.43 8.83 -7.26
CA LEU A 130 -8.85 7.66 -8.04
C LEU A 130 -9.37 8.09 -9.42
N GLU A 131 -8.95 7.40 -10.46
CA GLU A 131 -9.39 7.71 -11.82
C GLU A 131 -10.92 7.62 -11.99
N GLY A 132 -11.49 8.58 -12.70
CA GLY A 132 -12.94 8.67 -12.89
C GLY A 132 -13.71 9.16 -11.66
N SER A 133 -13.00 9.57 -10.60
CA SER A 133 -13.60 10.12 -9.40
C SER A 133 -13.82 11.63 -9.50
N PRO A 134 -14.73 12.20 -8.68
CA PRO A 134 -14.91 13.65 -8.57
C PRO A 134 -13.61 14.41 -8.28
N ALA A 135 -12.73 13.85 -7.47
CA ALA A 135 -11.45 14.46 -7.11
C ALA A 135 -10.49 14.49 -8.31
N ALA A 136 -10.43 13.42 -9.10
CA ALA A 136 -9.61 13.38 -10.31
C ALA A 136 -10.12 14.36 -11.36
N ASP A 137 -11.46 14.43 -11.60
CA ASP A 137 -12.09 15.38 -12.50
C ASP A 137 -11.81 16.83 -12.11
N ALA A 138 -11.68 17.10 -10.81
CA ALA A 138 -11.36 18.42 -10.25
C ALA A 138 -9.86 18.74 -10.27
N GLY A 139 -9.00 17.83 -10.73
CA GLY A 139 -7.56 18.02 -10.82
C GLY A 139 -6.86 18.11 -9.47
N ILE A 140 -7.35 17.37 -8.45
CA ILE A 140 -6.68 17.29 -7.14
C ILE A 140 -5.50 16.34 -7.24
N ASN A 141 -4.29 16.88 -7.17
CA ASN A 141 -3.05 16.15 -7.37
C ASN A 141 -2.45 15.59 -6.07
N SER A 142 -1.55 14.61 -6.22
CA SER A 142 -0.71 14.11 -5.13
C SER A 142 0.07 15.24 -4.45
N GLY A 143 0.23 15.15 -3.13
CA GLY A 143 0.89 16.16 -2.31
C GLY A 143 0.00 17.35 -1.91
N THR A 144 -1.24 17.44 -2.40
CA THR A 144 -2.21 18.45 -1.95
C THR A 144 -2.54 18.25 -0.48
N ILE A 145 -2.48 19.32 0.33
CA ILE A 145 -2.83 19.30 1.75
C ILE A 145 -4.33 19.56 1.88
N LEU A 146 -5.03 18.77 2.71
CA LEU A 146 -6.40 19.06 3.11
C LEU A 146 -6.36 20.00 4.31
N LEU A 147 -6.79 21.26 4.10
CA LEU A 147 -6.88 22.27 5.17
C LEU A 147 -8.18 22.11 5.95
N LYS A 148 -9.32 21.92 5.25
CA LYS A 148 -10.61 21.64 5.88
C LYS A 148 -11.48 20.70 5.04
N VAL A 149 -12.35 19.95 5.72
CA VAL A 149 -13.43 19.14 5.14
C VAL A 149 -14.73 19.54 5.85
N ASN A 150 -15.65 20.16 5.11
CA ASN A 150 -16.88 20.75 5.66
C ASN A 150 -16.61 21.69 6.85
N GLY A 151 -15.56 22.52 6.75
CA GLY A 151 -15.17 23.49 7.80
C GLY A 151 -14.38 22.91 8.98
N GLU A 152 -14.19 21.58 9.08
CA GLU A 152 -13.44 20.93 10.15
C GLU A 152 -11.99 20.63 9.72
N SER A 153 -11.04 20.75 10.65
CA SER A 153 -9.60 20.51 10.41
C SER A 153 -9.28 19.02 10.31
N PRO A 154 -8.78 18.50 9.18
CA PRO A 154 -8.33 17.13 9.03
C PRO A 154 -7.21 16.74 10.00
N LYS A 155 -6.34 17.69 10.35
CA LYS A 155 -5.27 17.49 11.33
C LYS A 155 -5.81 17.16 12.72
N GLU A 156 -6.95 17.76 13.11
CA GLU A 156 -7.61 17.50 14.39
C GLU A 156 -8.47 16.24 14.34
N LEU A 157 -9.12 15.98 13.19
CA LEU A 157 -9.95 14.80 12.98
C LEU A 157 -9.12 13.50 12.92
N GLY A 158 -7.91 13.57 12.36
CA GLY A 158 -7.10 12.42 12.01
C GLY A 158 -7.51 11.78 10.68
N LEU A 159 -6.69 10.81 10.25
CA LEU A 159 -6.80 10.21 8.93
C LEU A 159 -8.16 9.54 8.67
N GLU A 160 -8.64 8.72 9.61
CA GLU A 160 -9.86 7.94 9.41
C GLU A 160 -11.13 8.79 9.41
N ALA A 161 -11.29 9.68 10.41
CA ALA A 161 -12.45 10.55 10.46
C ALA A 161 -12.51 11.49 9.24
N THR A 162 -11.34 11.91 8.73
CA THR A 162 -11.26 12.67 7.47
C THR A 162 -11.71 11.83 6.28
N ALA A 163 -11.21 10.59 6.15
CA ALA A 163 -11.60 9.68 5.09
C ALA A 163 -13.10 9.36 5.14
N SER A 164 -13.65 9.15 6.34
CA SER A 164 -15.09 8.91 6.53
C SER A 164 -15.94 10.08 6.02
N LYS A 165 -15.53 11.33 6.26
CA LYS A 165 -16.23 12.52 5.76
C LYS A 165 -16.18 12.68 4.24
N LEU A 166 -15.19 12.11 3.57
CA LEU A 166 -15.09 12.11 2.10
C LEU A 166 -15.99 11.06 1.44
N ARG A 167 -16.31 9.96 2.16
CA ARG A 167 -17.33 8.98 1.79
C ARG A 167 -18.73 9.54 2.11
N GLY A 168 -19.75 8.92 1.56
CA GLY A 168 -21.15 9.27 1.85
C GLY A 168 -22.11 8.90 0.73
N GLU A 169 -23.37 9.30 0.88
CA GLU A 169 -24.42 9.03 -0.09
C GLU A 169 -24.13 9.66 -1.46
N ILE A 170 -24.40 8.91 -2.53
CA ILE A 170 -24.27 9.38 -3.91
C ILE A 170 -25.16 10.61 -4.11
N GLY A 171 -24.62 11.65 -4.76
CA GLY A 171 -25.29 12.93 -5.00
C GLY A 171 -25.14 13.94 -3.85
N SER A 172 -24.67 13.50 -2.66
CA SER A 172 -24.38 14.45 -1.58
C SER A 172 -23.08 15.22 -1.83
N GLN A 173 -22.95 16.42 -1.26
CA GLN A 173 -21.80 17.31 -1.48
C GLN A 173 -20.85 17.30 -0.28
N VAL A 174 -19.57 17.58 -0.56
CA VAL A 174 -18.55 17.88 0.43
C VAL A 174 -17.76 19.12 -0.01
N VAL A 175 -17.49 20.02 0.92
CA VAL A 175 -16.68 21.22 0.70
C VAL A 175 -15.28 20.95 1.23
N LEU A 176 -14.29 21.18 0.39
CA LEU A 176 -12.87 21.00 0.71
C LEU A 176 -12.13 22.33 0.60
N GLU A 177 -11.37 22.69 1.64
CA GLU A 177 -10.34 23.71 1.54
C GLU A 177 -8.99 22.99 1.35
N LEU A 178 -8.29 23.31 0.29
CA LEU A 178 -7.10 22.61 -0.17
C LEU A 178 -5.93 23.58 -0.34
N GLN A 179 -4.72 23.13 -0.05
CA GLN A 179 -3.49 23.81 -0.42
C GLN A 179 -2.73 22.93 -1.41
N SER A 180 -2.55 23.43 -2.63
CA SER A 180 -1.80 22.71 -3.67
C SER A 180 -0.30 22.66 -3.34
N PRO A 181 0.48 21.77 -3.97
CA PRO A 181 1.94 21.74 -3.80
C PRO A 181 2.65 23.06 -4.17
N ASN A 182 1.98 23.94 -4.92
CA ASN A 182 2.49 25.27 -5.31
C ASN A 182 2.00 26.40 -4.39
N ASP A 183 1.54 26.06 -3.17
CA ASP A 183 1.03 26.98 -2.15
C ASP A 183 -0.25 27.76 -2.51
N GLU A 184 -0.97 27.36 -3.55
CA GLU A 184 -2.28 27.93 -3.87
C GLU A 184 -3.36 27.29 -2.98
N GLU A 185 -4.04 28.14 -2.21
CA GLU A 185 -5.22 27.72 -1.44
C GLU A 185 -6.47 27.90 -2.29
N LYS A 186 -7.34 26.89 -2.29
CA LYS A 186 -8.64 26.94 -2.96
C LYS A 186 -9.71 26.21 -2.18
N GLU A 187 -10.93 26.71 -2.26
CA GLU A 187 -12.13 26.00 -1.83
C GLU A 187 -12.79 25.34 -3.04
N ILE A 188 -13.22 24.10 -2.90
CA ILE A 188 -13.92 23.35 -3.93
C ILE A 188 -15.05 22.52 -3.33
N THR A 189 -16.19 22.48 -4.02
CA THR A 189 -17.31 21.62 -3.68
C THR A 189 -17.33 20.43 -4.63
N LEU A 190 -17.29 19.22 -4.08
CA LEU A 190 -17.37 17.97 -4.84
C LEU A 190 -18.67 17.24 -4.53
N GLU A 191 -19.28 16.65 -5.55
CA GLU A 191 -20.41 15.74 -5.42
C GLU A 191 -19.90 14.31 -5.30
N ARG A 192 -20.38 13.55 -4.29
CA ARG A 192 -20.02 12.14 -4.13
C ARG A 192 -20.68 11.27 -5.20
N ARG A 193 -19.89 10.39 -5.80
CA ARG A 193 -20.35 9.43 -6.81
C ARG A 193 -19.88 8.01 -6.45
N SER A 194 -20.48 6.98 -7.07
CA SER A 194 -19.86 5.67 -7.16
C SER A 194 -18.63 5.76 -8.04
N VAL A 195 -17.48 5.32 -7.52
CA VAL A 195 -16.21 5.27 -8.24
C VAL A 195 -15.93 3.82 -8.60
N ASP A 196 -16.00 3.51 -9.91
CA ASP A 196 -15.70 2.18 -10.45
C ASP A 196 -14.18 1.95 -10.40
N LEU A 197 -13.77 1.09 -9.49
CA LEU A 197 -12.38 0.69 -9.33
C LEU A 197 -12.05 -0.38 -10.37
N ARG A 198 -11.60 0.03 -11.55
CA ARG A 198 -10.93 -0.88 -12.48
C ARG A 198 -9.44 -0.87 -12.21
N PRO A 199 -8.95 -1.73 -11.28
CA PRO A 199 -7.58 -1.62 -10.77
C PRO A 199 -6.53 -2.01 -11.81
N VAL A 200 -6.86 -2.85 -12.79
CA VAL A 200 -5.94 -3.27 -13.85
C VAL A 200 -6.49 -2.89 -15.22
N ARG A 201 -5.67 -2.27 -16.04
CA ARG A 201 -6.01 -1.87 -17.42
C ARG A 201 -4.85 -2.18 -18.35
N THR A 202 -5.17 -2.64 -19.57
CA THR A 202 -4.19 -2.88 -20.63
C THR A 202 -4.46 -2.01 -21.83
N LYS A 203 -3.41 -1.66 -22.53
CA LYS A 203 -3.47 -0.99 -23.83
C LYS A 203 -2.29 -1.48 -24.67
N ARG A 204 -2.52 -1.69 -25.98
CA ARG A 204 -1.46 -1.88 -26.95
C ARG A 204 -1.02 -0.52 -27.46
N LEU A 205 0.26 -0.24 -27.33
CA LEU A 205 0.90 0.94 -27.88
C LEU A 205 1.65 0.50 -29.14
N ARG A 206 1.42 1.16 -30.24
CA ARG A 206 2.07 0.81 -31.52
C ARG A 206 2.59 2.07 -32.16
N ASN A 207 3.87 2.07 -32.48
CA ASN A 207 4.51 3.03 -33.37
C ASN A 207 4.93 2.37 -34.69
N GLU A 208 5.86 2.98 -35.42
CA GLU A 208 6.31 2.49 -36.72
C GLU A 208 7.22 1.27 -36.60
N THR A 209 7.94 1.08 -35.49
CA THR A 209 9.00 0.08 -35.32
C THR A 209 8.62 -1.02 -34.33
N HIS A 210 8.00 -0.67 -33.21
CA HIS A 210 7.74 -1.59 -32.10
C HIS A 210 6.27 -1.66 -31.69
N THR A 211 5.92 -2.78 -31.08
CA THR A 211 4.62 -2.96 -30.43
C THR A 211 4.85 -3.16 -28.94
N LEU A 212 4.40 -2.20 -28.12
CA LEU A 212 4.54 -2.24 -26.66
C LEU A 212 3.23 -2.54 -25.99
N GLY A 213 3.29 -3.20 -24.82
CA GLY A 213 2.19 -3.36 -23.89
C GLY A 213 2.21 -2.25 -22.85
N TYR A 214 1.06 -1.65 -22.58
CA TYR A 214 0.86 -0.79 -21.43
C TYR A 214 0.02 -1.54 -20.42
N LEU A 215 0.53 -1.70 -19.21
CA LEU A 215 -0.13 -2.32 -18.08
C LEU A 215 -0.21 -1.31 -16.93
N ARG A 216 -1.42 -0.85 -16.61
CA ARG A 216 -1.65 0.09 -15.52
C ARG A 216 -2.31 -0.60 -14.34
N ILE A 217 -1.75 -0.39 -13.14
CA ILE A 217 -2.31 -0.84 -11.87
C ILE A 217 -2.57 0.40 -11.02
N THR A 218 -3.84 0.64 -10.64
CA THR A 218 -4.24 1.85 -9.91
C THR A 218 -4.44 1.61 -8.41
N GLN A 219 -4.54 0.34 -7.99
CA GLN A 219 -4.76 -0.07 -6.59
C GLN A 219 -4.41 -1.55 -6.44
N PHE A 220 -4.07 -1.99 -5.22
CA PHE A 220 -3.88 -3.40 -4.88
C PHE A 220 -5.04 -3.93 -4.03
N SER A 221 -5.93 -4.72 -4.64
CA SER A 221 -7.02 -5.46 -4.00
C SER A 221 -6.85 -6.96 -4.20
N GLU A 222 -7.70 -7.79 -3.61
CA GLU A 222 -7.62 -9.26 -3.73
C GLU A 222 -7.72 -9.78 -5.17
N VAL A 223 -8.43 -9.06 -6.04
CA VAL A 223 -8.62 -9.47 -7.44
C VAL A 223 -7.44 -9.13 -8.36
N VAL A 224 -6.55 -8.23 -7.95
CA VAL A 224 -5.50 -7.68 -8.81
C VAL A 224 -4.48 -8.71 -9.30
N PRO A 225 -3.99 -9.66 -8.49
CA PRO A 225 -3.03 -10.66 -8.98
C PRO A 225 -3.57 -11.47 -10.16
N GLU A 226 -4.83 -11.93 -10.11
CA GLU A 226 -5.42 -12.68 -11.22
C GLU A 226 -5.69 -11.78 -12.43
N GLN A 227 -6.15 -10.55 -12.22
CA GLN A 227 -6.32 -9.58 -13.31
C GLN A 227 -5.00 -9.22 -14.01
N VAL A 228 -3.89 -9.13 -13.27
CA VAL A 228 -2.55 -8.92 -13.85
C VAL A 228 -2.13 -10.13 -14.67
N LYS A 229 -2.38 -11.33 -14.21
CA LYS A 229 -2.10 -12.56 -14.96
C LYS A 229 -2.90 -12.60 -16.27
N GLU A 230 -4.21 -12.31 -16.22
CA GLU A 230 -5.05 -12.21 -17.42
C GLU A 230 -4.54 -11.13 -18.38
N ALA A 231 -4.15 -9.96 -17.84
CA ALA A 231 -3.60 -8.85 -18.60
C ALA A 231 -2.29 -9.22 -19.31
N LEU A 232 -1.38 -9.93 -18.65
CA LEU A 232 -0.13 -10.41 -19.24
C LEU A 232 -0.38 -11.44 -20.33
N GLN A 233 -1.35 -12.33 -20.15
CA GLN A 233 -1.77 -13.29 -21.21
C GLN A 233 -2.35 -12.56 -22.42
N GLU A 234 -3.20 -11.55 -22.20
CA GLU A 234 -3.76 -10.72 -23.28
C GLU A 234 -2.66 -10.00 -24.07
N LEU A 235 -1.67 -9.39 -23.36
CA LEU A 235 -0.56 -8.69 -23.99
C LEU A 235 0.36 -9.66 -24.76
N SER A 236 0.63 -10.85 -24.23
CA SER A 236 1.38 -11.90 -24.93
C SER A 236 0.70 -12.33 -26.23
N GLN A 237 -0.63 -12.49 -26.24
CA GLN A 237 -1.39 -12.82 -27.48
C GLN A 237 -1.34 -11.69 -28.51
N LYS A 238 -1.06 -10.46 -28.09
CA LYS A 238 -0.91 -9.28 -28.94
C LYS A 238 0.55 -9.08 -29.43
N GLU A 239 1.43 -10.05 -29.15
CA GLU A 239 2.83 -10.07 -29.58
C GLU A 239 3.58 -8.77 -29.21
N VAL A 240 3.41 -8.30 -27.96
CA VAL A 240 4.13 -7.12 -27.48
C VAL A 240 5.60 -7.48 -27.20
N GLU A 241 6.51 -6.61 -27.59
CA GLU A 241 7.95 -6.78 -27.48
C GLU A 241 8.49 -6.35 -26.10
N GLY A 242 7.77 -5.42 -25.44
CA GLY A 242 8.10 -4.93 -24.11
C GLY A 242 6.87 -4.37 -23.39
N ILE A 243 6.97 -4.19 -22.07
CA ILE A 243 5.86 -3.68 -21.25
C ILE A 243 6.26 -2.39 -20.53
N VAL A 244 5.40 -1.36 -20.64
CA VAL A 244 5.39 -0.20 -19.75
C VAL A 244 4.41 -0.47 -18.63
N LEU A 245 4.92 -0.74 -17.40
CA LEU A 245 4.13 -0.86 -16.19
C LEU A 245 3.90 0.53 -15.61
N ASP A 246 2.65 0.90 -15.33
CA ASP A 246 2.31 2.20 -14.77
C ASP A 246 1.71 2.08 -13.37
N LEU A 247 2.48 2.54 -12.37
CA LEU A 247 2.11 2.59 -10.96
C LEU A 247 1.85 4.02 -10.46
N ARG A 248 1.81 5.00 -11.36
CA ARG A 248 1.53 6.40 -10.99
C ARG A 248 0.15 6.50 -10.35
N ASN A 249 0.06 7.32 -9.28
CA ASN A 249 -1.18 7.52 -8.51
C ASN A 249 -1.76 6.23 -7.91
N ASN A 250 -0.96 5.19 -7.72
CA ASN A 250 -1.35 3.97 -7.01
C ASN A 250 -0.88 4.05 -5.55
N ALA A 251 -1.77 4.43 -4.63
CA ALA A 251 -1.45 4.56 -3.19
C ALA A 251 -1.27 3.21 -2.47
N GLY A 252 -1.24 2.10 -3.21
CA GLY A 252 -1.05 0.77 -2.66
C GLY A 252 -2.36 0.02 -2.44
N GLY A 253 -2.49 -0.63 -1.31
CA GLY A 253 -3.59 -1.50 -0.93
C GLY A 253 -3.07 -2.71 -0.15
N LEU A 254 -3.56 -3.91 -0.48
CA LEU A 254 -3.14 -5.14 0.18
C LEU A 254 -1.67 -5.47 -0.13
N VAL A 255 -0.88 -5.65 0.91
CA VAL A 255 0.53 -6.07 0.80
C VAL A 255 0.64 -7.42 0.10
N SER A 256 -0.23 -8.37 0.44
CA SER A 256 -0.27 -9.69 -0.21
C SER A 256 -0.49 -9.60 -1.73
N SER A 257 -1.32 -8.67 -2.18
CA SER A 257 -1.57 -8.42 -3.60
C SER A 257 -0.33 -7.83 -4.28
N GLY A 258 0.34 -6.85 -3.64
CA GLY A 258 1.60 -6.28 -4.15
C GLY A 258 2.72 -7.32 -4.27
N LEU A 259 2.87 -8.20 -3.26
CA LEU A 259 3.82 -9.31 -3.27
C LEU A 259 3.53 -10.29 -4.41
N ALA A 260 2.27 -10.70 -4.59
CA ALA A 260 1.87 -11.62 -5.65
C ALA A 260 2.07 -11.03 -7.05
N VAL A 261 1.88 -9.70 -7.21
CA VAL A 261 2.20 -9.03 -8.48
C VAL A 261 3.70 -8.92 -8.70
N ALA A 262 4.51 -8.66 -7.65
CA ALA A 262 5.97 -8.67 -7.77
C ALA A 262 6.49 -10.05 -8.20
N ASP A 263 5.93 -11.11 -7.64
CA ASP A 263 6.24 -12.51 -7.99
C ASP A 263 6.00 -12.81 -9.49
N ALA A 264 5.02 -12.14 -10.12
CA ALA A 264 4.76 -12.28 -11.55
C ALA A 264 5.92 -11.78 -12.44
N PHE A 265 6.83 -10.96 -11.92
CA PHE A 265 7.90 -10.30 -12.67
C PHE A 265 9.32 -10.64 -12.21
N VAL A 266 9.48 -11.19 -11.00
CA VAL A 266 10.79 -11.42 -10.37
C VAL A 266 10.96 -12.92 -10.11
N THR A 267 12.13 -13.50 -10.45
CA THR A 267 12.40 -14.95 -10.33
C THR A 267 13.47 -15.22 -9.29
N ASN A 268 13.20 -16.04 -8.28
CA ASN A 268 14.16 -16.47 -7.25
C ASN A 268 14.99 -15.32 -6.62
N GLN A 269 14.36 -14.16 -6.43
CA GLN A 269 14.99 -12.99 -5.85
C GLN A 269 14.17 -12.47 -4.68
N PRO A 270 14.77 -11.73 -3.74
CA PRO A 270 14.02 -11.08 -2.68
C PRO A 270 13.07 -10.01 -3.24
N ILE A 271 11.82 -9.99 -2.75
CA ILE A 271 10.85 -8.95 -3.08
C ILE A 271 10.94 -7.82 -2.07
N VAL A 272 11.01 -8.14 -0.78
CA VAL A 272 10.98 -7.17 0.32
C VAL A 272 11.56 -7.78 1.58
N GLU A 273 12.22 -6.97 2.41
CA GLU A 273 12.53 -7.31 3.80
C GLU A 273 11.54 -6.63 4.73
N THR A 274 11.25 -7.23 5.87
CA THR A 274 10.38 -6.62 6.89
C THR A 274 11.11 -6.49 8.21
N LYS A 275 10.82 -5.40 8.93
CA LYS A 275 11.28 -5.19 10.29
C LYS A 275 10.06 -5.07 11.20
N ASN A 276 9.87 -6.08 12.07
CA ASN A 276 8.82 -6.10 13.06
C ASN A 276 9.38 -5.88 14.48
N ARG A 277 8.57 -6.14 15.51
CA ARG A 277 8.97 -6.02 16.91
C ARG A 277 10.10 -6.95 17.36
N GLU A 278 10.37 -8.02 16.62
CA GLU A 278 11.42 -9.01 16.91
C GLU A 278 12.74 -8.67 16.22
N GLY A 279 12.70 -7.78 15.23
CA GLY A 279 13.86 -7.35 14.45
C GLY A 279 13.62 -7.38 12.95
N ILE A 280 14.71 -7.44 12.18
CA ILE A 280 14.64 -7.62 10.71
C ILE A 280 14.40 -9.10 10.44
N ASN A 281 13.38 -9.40 9.65
CA ASN A 281 13.05 -10.76 9.23
C ASN A 281 13.79 -11.09 7.93
N ASP A 282 13.90 -12.38 7.63
CA ASP A 282 14.41 -12.85 6.35
C ASP A 282 13.61 -12.23 5.19
N PRO A 283 14.26 -11.93 4.06
CA PRO A 283 13.58 -11.43 2.88
C PRO A 283 12.46 -12.37 2.43
N ILE A 284 11.35 -11.80 1.99
CA ILE A 284 10.29 -12.55 1.32
C ILE A 284 10.75 -12.79 -0.11
N PRO A 285 11.04 -14.05 -0.52
CA PRO A 285 11.49 -14.35 -1.86
C PRO A 285 10.32 -14.41 -2.84
N SER A 286 10.63 -14.21 -4.14
CA SER A 286 9.75 -14.62 -5.23
C SER A 286 9.87 -16.11 -5.52
N SER A 287 8.90 -16.65 -6.26
CA SER A 287 8.91 -18.04 -6.74
C SER A 287 9.94 -18.27 -7.85
N GLU A 288 10.06 -19.52 -8.29
CA GLU A 288 10.93 -19.91 -9.41
C GLU A 288 10.33 -19.56 -10.78
N GLU A 289 9.01 -19.37 -10.84
CA GLU A 289 8.28 -19.11 -12.09
C GLU A 289 7.77 -17.68 -12.12
N THR A 290 8.06 -16.96 -13.20
CA THR A 290 7.47 -15.64 -13.48
C THR A 290 6.44 -15.74 -14.59
N LEU A 291 5.48 -14.82 -14.60
CA LEU A 291 4.50 -14.72 -15.69
C LEU A 291 5.04 -13.91 -16.86
N TYR A 292 6.01 -13.03 -16.63
CA TYR A 292 6.61 -12.20 -17.68
C TYR A 292 8.07 -11.85 -17.35
N ASN A 293 8.97 -12.19 -18.25
CA ASN A 293 10.42 -11.94 -18.12
C ASN A 293 10.99 -11.08 -19.28
N GLY A 294 10.17 -10.60 -20.22
CA GLY A 294 10.57 -9.72 -21.31
C GLY A 294 10.96 -8.31 -20.85
N PRO A 295 11.43 -7.43 -21.76
CA PRO A 295 11.80 -6.06 -21.45
C PRO A 295 10.69 -5.27 -20.77
N MET A 296 11.05 -4.48 -19.74
CA MET A 296 10.08 -3.72 -18.94
C MET A 296 10.66 -2.42 -18.40
N VAL A 297 9.85 -1.36 -18.44
CA VAL A 297 10.07 -0.11 -17.70
C VAL A 297 8.87 0.18 -16.82
N THR A 298 9.09 0.90 -15.72
CA THR A 298 8.02 1.17 -14.75
C THR A 298 7.89 2.67 -14.46
N LEU A 299 6.69 3.22 -14.63
CA LEU A 299 6.37 4.59 -14.31
C LEU A 299 5.92 4.71 -12.86
N ILE A 300 6.53 5.64 -12.11
CA ILE A 300 6.19 5.98 -10.73
C ILE A 300 6.08 7.49 -10.54
N ASN A 301 5.34 7.93 -9.52
CA ASN A 301 5.25 9.33 -9.12
C ASN A 301 4.99 9.47 -7.62
N LYS A 302 4.80 10.71 -7.15
CA LYS A 302 4.48 11.01 -5.74
C LYS A 302 3.21 10.34 -5.21
N GLY A 303 2.31 9.90 -6.09
CA GLY A 303 1.12 9.12 -5.75
C GLY A 303 1.35 7.61 -5.68
N THR A 304 2.55 7.13 -5.99
CA THR A 304 2.94 5.72 -5.83
C THR A 304 3.32 5.48 -4.37
N ALA A 305 2.58 4.61 -3.64
CA ALA A 305 2.80 4.44 -2.19
C ALA A 305 2.59 2.97 -1.72
N SER A 306 3.17 2.62 -0.57
CA SER A 306 2.92 1.37 0.17
C SER A 306 3.18 0.11 -0.67
N ALA A 307 2.18 -0.75 -0.93
CA ALA A 307 2.32 -1.97 -1.74
C ALA A 307 2.88 -1.70 -3.15
N SER A 308 2.59 -0.52 -3.73
CA SER A 308 3.20 -0.10 -5.00
C SER A 308 4.70 0.17 -4.87
N GLU A 309 5.14 0.65 -3.70
CA GLU A 309 6.56 0.87 -3.43
C GLU A 309 7.30 -0.46 -3.18
N ILE A 310 6.61 -1.46 -2.59
CA ILE A 310 7.16 -2.83 -2.48
C ILE A 310 7.43 -3.38 -3.89
N LEU A 311 6.46 -3.30 -4.79
CA LEU A 311 6.62 -3.74 -6.17
C LEU A 311 7.72 -2.95 -6.90
N ALA A 312 7.68 -1.62 -6.85
CA ALA A 312 8.66 -0.76 -7.52
C ALA A 312 10.08 -1.01 -7.00
N GLY A 313 10.26 -1.12 -5.67
CA GLY A 313 11.54 -1.42 -5.04
C GLY A 313 12.09 -2.80 -5.42
N ALA A 314 11.22 -3.81 -5.46
CA ALA A 314 11.59 -5.15 -5.93
C ALA A 314 12.07 -5.13 -7.39
N LEU A 315 11.36 -4.43 -8.25
CA LEU A 315 11.72 -4.31 -9.66
C LEU A 315 13.04 -3.57 -9.88
N GLN A 316 13.27 -2.48 -9.14
CA GLN A 316 14.48 -1.67 -9.23
C GLN A 316 15.69 -2.40 -8.68
N ASP A 317 15.63 -2.86 -7.42
CA ASP A 317 16.77 -3.45 -6.72
C ASP A 317 17.24 -4.77 -7.36
N ASN A 318 16.32 -5.55 -7.96
CA ASN A 318 16.65 -6.75 -8.72
C ASN A 318 17.05 -6.46 -10.18
N GLY A 319 17.11 -5.19 -10.59
CA GLY A 319 17.46 -4.81 -11.97
C GLY A 319 16.44 -5.27 -13.01
N ARG A 320 15.23 -5.63 -12.59
CA ARG A 320 14.17 -6.18 -13.44
C ARG A 320 13.52 -5.11 -14.31
N SER A 321 13.44 -3.89 -13.82
CA SER A 321 12.84 -2.75 -14.53
C SER A 321 13.55 -1.47 -14.15
N LYS A 322 13.71 -0.56 -15.11
CA LYS A 322 14.09 0.82 -14.83
C LYS A 322 12.87 1.62 -14.42
N LEU A 323 12.99 2.33 -13.29
CA LEU A 323 11.94 3.22 -12.82
C LEU A 323 12.10 4.60 -13.46
N ILE A 324 11.01 5.14 -13.99
CA ILE A 324 10.97 6.42 -14.70
C ILE A 324 9.89 7.30 -14.05
N GLY A 325 10.16 8.59 -13.83
CA GLY A 325 9.17 9.53 -13.32
C GLY A 325 9.68 10.42 -12.21
N SER A 326 8.96 10.50 -11.10
CA SER A 326 9.36 11.23 -9.89
C SER A 326 9.39 10.30 -8.67
N SER A 327 10.06 10.75 -7.59
CA SER A 327 10.13 9.97 -6.33
C SER A 327 8.75 9.61 -5.83
N SER A 328 8.62 8.38 -5.28
CA SER A 328 7.38 7.88 -4.70
C SER A 328 7.04 8.54 -3.36
N PHE A 329 5.94 8.17 -2.73
CA PHE A 329 5.40 8.82 -1.52
C PHE A 329 6.23 8.59 -0.26
N GLY A 330 6.70 7.36 -0.03
CA GLY A 330 7.47 7.02 1.17
C GLY A 330 6.62 6.47 2.32
N LYS A 331 5.67 5.56 2.05
CA LYS A 331 4.92 4.86 3.11
C LYS A 331 5.50 3.48 3.35
N GLY A 332 6.50 3.40 4.22
CA GLY A 332 7.22 2.17 4.56
C GLY A 332 6.64 1.38 5.75
N LEU A 333 5.38 1.61 6.14
CA LEU A 333 4.74 0.98 7.29
C LEU A 333 3.64 0.00 6.86
N ILE A 334 3.59 -1.14 7.54
CA ILE A 334 2.60 -2.21 7.31
C ILE A 334 1.59 -2.20 8.45
N GLN A 335 0.29 -2.13 8.12
CA GLN A 335 -0.79 -2.25 9.08
C GLN A 335 -1.44 -3.64 9.01
N SER A 336 -1.72 -4.23 10.18
CA SER A 336 -2.65 -5.34 10.34
C SER A 336 -4.04 -4.79 10.69
N LEU A 337 -5.07 -5.44 10.16
CA LEU A 337 -6.46 -5.11 10.46
C LEU A 337 -7.04 -6.20 11.38
N SER A 338 -7.48 -5.81 12.56
CA SER A 338 -8.08 -6.71 13.54
C SER A 338 -9.55 -6.34 13.79
N ASN A 339 -10.43 -7.35 13.85
CA ASN A 339 -11.81 -7.17 14.29
C ASN A 339 -11.85 -6.84 15.77
N LEU A 340 -12.80 -6.01 16.18
CA LEU A 340 -13.23 -5.85 17.56
C LEU A 340 -14.61 -6.47 17.76
N SER A 341 -14.95 -6.79 19.01
CA SER A 341 -16.15 -7.58 19.37
C SER A 341 -17.48 -6.92 19.01
N ASP A 342 -17.50 -5.59 18.82
CA ASP A 342 -18.71 -4.81 18.48
C ASP A 342 -18.86 -4.58 16.95
N GLY A 343 -17.98 -5.17 16.13
CA GLY A 343 -17.97 -5.00 14.66
C GLY A 343 -17.12 -3.82 14.18
N SER A 344 -16.56 -3.02 15.08
CA SER A 344 -15.50 -2.06 14.74
C SER A 344 -14.18 -2.79 14.44
N GLY A 345 -13.17 -2.08 13.96
CA GLY A 345 -11.86 -2.62 13.66
C GLY A 345 -10.74 -1.76 14.24
N LEU A 346 -9.56 -2.36 14.35
CA LEU A 346 -8.34 -1.67 14.71
C LEU A 346 -7.28 -1.93 13.66
N ALA A 347 -6.80 -0.85 13.02
CA ALA A 347 -5.59 -0.88 12.21
C ALA A 347 -4.39 -0.67 13.15
N ILE A 348 -3.38 -1.55 13.09
CA ILE A 348 -2.20 -1.50 13.96
C ILE A 348 -0.97 -1.59 13.07
N THR A 349 -0.02 -0.69 13.22
CA THR A 349 1.28 -0.80 12.57
C THR A 349 2.08 -1.94 13.20
N VAL A 350 2.31 -3.00 12.44
CA VAL A 350 2.93 -4.24 12.91
C VAL A 350 4.37 -4.42 12.41
N ALA A 351 4.74 -3.73 11.34
CA ALA A 351 6.07 -3.79 10.75
C ALA A 351 6.37 -2.54 9.92
N SER A 352 7.65 -2.32 9.64
CA SER A 352 8.12 -1.52 8.52
C SER A 352 8.74 -2.43 7.47
N TYR A 353 8.80 -1.98 6.21
CA TYR A 353 9.47 -2.73 5.17
C TYR A 353 10.69 -1.97 4.63
N LEU A 354 11.65 -2.75 4.16
CA LEU A 354 12.86 -2.32 3.50
C LEU A 354 12.86 -2.88 2.07
N THR A 355 13.47 -2.17 1.14
CA THR A 355 13.66 -2.74 -0.20
C THR A 355 14.59 -3.96 -0.15
N PRO A 356 14.70 -4.80 -1.19
CA PRO A 356 15.61 -5.93 -1.22
C PRO A 356 17.08 -5.57 -0.90
N SER A 357 17.50 -4.34 -1.19
CA SER A 357 18.84 -3.84 -0.83
C SER A 357 18.95 -3.32 0.61
N GLY A 358 17.93 -3.49 1.45
CA GLY A 358 17.92 -3.08 2.85
C GLY A 358 17.66 -1.58 3.08
N LYS A 359 17.20 -0.82 2.08
CA LYS A 359 16.91 0.61 2.22
C LYS A 359 15.52 0.83 2.82
N SER A 360 15.44 1.70 3.83
CA SER A 360 14.15 2.21 4.31
C SER A 360 13.62 3.26 3.35
N ILE A 361 12.34 3.15 3.02
CA ILE A 361 11.65 4.13 2.17
C ILE A 361 10.77 5.09 2.97
N GLN A 362 10.58 4.83 4.28
CA GLN A 362 9.70 5.64 5.13
C GLN A 362 10.10 7.12 5.07
N ASP A 363 9.17 7.99 4.70
CA ASP A 363 9.30 9.44 4.52
C ASP A 363 10.26 9.90 3.40
N ILE A 364 10.89 8.97 2.68
CA ILE A 364 11.87 9.25 1.61
C ILE A 364 11.30 8.86 0.24
N GLY A 365 10.62 7.72 0.17
CA GLY A 365 10.16 7.11 -1.07
C GLY A 365 11.28 6.43 -1.87
N ILE A 366 10.92 5.95 -3.05
CA ILE A 366 11.84 5.35 -4.02
C ILE A 366 12.18 6.40 -5.06
N THR A 367 13.46 6.65 -5.26
CA THR A 367 13.96 7.54 -6.31
C THR A 367 14.01 6.78 -7.64
N PRO A 368 13.39 7.28 -8.72
CA PRO A 368 13.46 6.62 -10.01
C PRO A 368 14.87 6.65 -10.60
N ASP A 369 15.19 5.67 -11.46
CA ASP A 369 16.45 5.64 -12.21
C ASP A 369 16.55 6.81 -13.20
N ARG A 370 15.40 7.23 -13.77
CA ARG A 370 15.29 8.37 -14.67
C ARG A 370 14.21 9.34 -14.17
N VAL A 371 14.66 10.49 -13.70
CA VAL A 371 13.76 11.57 -13.25
C VAL A 371 13.20 12.33 -14.45
N LEU A 372 11.88 12.55 -14.49
CA LEU A 372 11.23 13.39 -15.47
C LEU A 372 10.93 14.77 -14.87
N GLU A 373 11.51 15.81 -15.43
CA GLU A 373 11.35 17.20 -14.97
C GLU A 373 10.09 17.87 -15.49
N MET A 374 9.46 17.29 -16.52
CA MET A 374 8.22 17.84 -17.07
C MET A 374 7.03 17.61 -16.12
N PRO A 375 6.01 18.48 -16.13
CA PRO A 375 4.84 18.33 -15.26
C PRO A 375 4.18 16.97 -15.38
N GLU A 376 3.72 16.44 -14.25
CA GLU A 376 2.96 15.18 -14.23
C GLU A 376 1.68 15.32 -15.05
N PRO A 377 1.32 14.31 -15.87
CA PRO A 377 0.09 14.34 -16.64
C PRO A 377 -1.13 14.23 -15.72
N ILE A 378 -2.17 15.01 -16.01
CA ILE A 378 -3.45 14.94 -15.28
C ILE A 378 -4.15 13.60 -15.56
N ASN A 379 -3.97 13.06 -16.78
CA ASN A 379 -4.64 11.84 -17.23
C ASN A 379 -3.59 10.80 -17.65
N PRO A 380 -3.04 10.00 -16.70
CA PRO A 380 -2.09 8.94 -17.01
C PRO A 380 -2.65 7.93 -18.01
N GLY A 381 -1.86 7.58 -19.04
CA GLY A 381 -2.28 6.70 -20.13
C GLY A 381 -3.12 7.37 -21.22
N GLY A 382 -3.40 8.68 -21.12
CA GLY A 382 -4.06 9.48 -22.15
C GLY A 382 -3.15 9.77 -23.35
N THR A 383 -3.73 10.38 -24.41
CA THR A 383 -3.00 10.70 -25.66
C THR A 383 -1.97 11.80 -25.49
N ASP A 384 -2.12 12.66 -24.47
CA ASP A 384 -1.27 13.79 -24.12
C ASP A 384 -0.33 13.49 -22.94
N ASP A 385 -0.23 12.22 -22.55
CA ASP A 385 0.66 11.75 -21.48
C ASP A 385 2.13 11.71 -21.95
N ARG A 386 2.84 12.83 -21.73
CA ARG A 386 4.25 12.96 -22.11
C ARG A 386 5.18 12.03 -21.34
N TRP A 387 4.81 11.66 -20.11
CA TRP A 387 5.61 10.71 -19.33
C TRP A 387 5.53 9.30 -19.92
N LEU A 388 4.34 8.89 -20.39
CA LEU A 388 4.18 7.62 -21.09
C LEU A 388 4.95 7.63 -22.40
N GLN A 389 4.88 8.72 -23.19
CA GLN A 389 5.63 8.87 -24.45
C GLN A 389 7.15 8.76 -24.21
N ASP A 390 7.68 9.38 -23.13
CA ASP A 390 9.10 9.28 -22.79
C ASP A 390 9.48 7.84 -22.38
N ALA A 391 8.60 7.14 -21.65
CA ALA A 391 8.81 5.74 -21.29
C ALA A 391 8.74 4.80 -22.52
N GLU A 392 7.89 5.09 -23.50
CA GLU A 392 7.85 4.38 -24.78
C GLU A 392 9.19 4.54 -25.54
N ILE A 393 9.65 5.78 -25.71
CA ILE A 393 10.95 6.07 -26.37
C ILE A 393 12.11 5.38 -25.64
N TYR A 394 12.10 5.38 -24.32
CA TYR A 394 13.15 4.71 -23.55
C TYR A 394 13.08 3.18 -23.72
N MET A 395 11.89 2.57 -23.74
CA MET A 395 11.70 1.15 -24.01
C MET A 395 12.21 0.77 -25.41
N GLU A 396 11.88 1.57 -26.41
CA GLU A 396 12.38 1.36 -27.79
C GLU A 396 13.89 1.32 -27.84
N SER A 397 14.56 2.23 -27.11
CA SER A 397 16.02 2.23 -27.04
C SER A 397 16.61 0.97 -26.42
N ILE A 398 15.89 0.32 -25.49
CA ILE A 398 16.28 -0.97 -24.91
C ILE A 398 16.13 -2.08 -25.96
N LEU A 399 15.00 -2.13 -26.67
CA LEU A 399 14.71 -3.14 -27.68
C LEU A 399 15.68 -3.06 -28.85
N ASP A 400 16.03 -1.85 -29.31
CA ASP A 400 17.02 -1.62 -30.35
C ASP A 400 18.42 -2.12 -29.94
N GLN A 401 18.83 -1.91 -28.68
CA GLN A 401 20.09 -2.41 -28.14
C GLN A 401 20.14 -3.94 -28.08
N GLU A 402 19.06 -4.57 -27.58
CA GLU A 402 18.98 -6.03 -27.52
C GLU A 402 19.01 -6.67 -28.89
N SER A 403 18.45 -6.03 -29.91
CA SER A 403 18.49 -6.52 -31.30
C SER A 403 19.90 -6.44 -31.93
N ILE A 404 20.73 -5.48 -31.50
CA ILE A 404 22.11 -5.32 -31.93
C ILE A 404 23.04 -6.34 -31.23
N ASP A 405 22.79 -6.59 -29.94
CA ASP A 405 23.61 -7.50 -29.11
C ASP A 405 23.30 -8.99 -29.36
N GLN A 406 22.19 -9.34 -30.02
CA GLN A 406 21.96 -10.71 -30.48
C GLN A 406 22.95 -11.02 -31.63
N PRO A 407 23.87 -11.98 -31.46
CA PRO A 407 24.77 -12.35 -32.55
C PRO A 407 23.91 -12.84 -33.72
N GLN A 408 24.19 -12.31 -34.93
CA GLN A 408 23.62 -12.84 -36.18
C GLN A 408 24.10 -14.29 -36.33
N SER A 409 23.47 -15.22 -35.61
CA SER A 409 23.79 -16.61 -35.62
C SER A 409 23.09 -17.28 -36.80
N GLU A 410 23.93 -17.81 -37.72
CA GLU A 410 23.71 -18.99 -38.54
C GLU A 410 23.15 -18.89 -39.96
N ASN A 411 22.77 -17.73 -40.51
CA ASN A 411 22.42 -17.75 -41.95
C ASN A 411 23.62 -17.58 -42.91
N SER A 412 24.77 -17.08 -42.43
CA SER A 412 25.95 -16.91 -43.28
C SER A 412 26.80 -18.17 -43.45
N THR A 413 26.64 -19.18 -42.57
CA THR A 413 27.45 -20.41 -42.64
C THR A 413 26.82 -21.47 -43.55
N GLN A 414 25.49 -21.48 -43.72
CA GLN A 414 24.83 -22.39 -44.66
C GLN A 414 24.98 -21.96 -46.10
N GLU A 415 24.91 -20.67 -46.44
CA GLU A 415 25.17 -20.19 -47.81
C GLU A 415 26.62 -20.39 -48.27
N LEU A 416 27.62 -20.37 -47.37
CA LEU A 416 29.01 -20.65 -47.67
C LEU A 416 29.31 -22.14 -47.84
N ILE A 417 28.50 -23.04 -47.28
CA ILE A 417 28.65 -24.50 -47.45
C ILE A 417 27.95 -24.98 -48.73
N GLU A 418 26.82 -24.41 -49.10
CA GLU A 418 26.15 -24.77 -50.37
C GLU A 418 26.91 -24.27 -51.63
N ASN A 419 27.56 -23.12 -51.57
CA ASN A 419 28.36 -22.60 -52.68
C ASN A 419 29.74 -23.31 -52.91
N ASN A 420 30.22 -24.14 -51.97
CA ASN A 420 31.47 -24.92 -52.10
C ASN A 420 31.26 -26.37 -52.53
N GLN A 421 30.03 -26.84 -52.79
CA GLN A 421 29.80 -28.21 -53.26
C GLN A 421 29.67 -28.37 -54.81
N GLU A 422 29.69 -27.28 -55.60
CA GLU A 422 29.53 -27.33 -57.05
C GLU A 422 30.85 -27.34 -57.87
N ILE A 423 31.99 -27.49 -57.22
CA ILE A 423 33.26 -27.60 -57.99
C ILE A 423 33.92 -28.95 -57.66
N LEU A 424 33.39 -30.06 -58.20
CA LEU A 424 34.08 -31.33 -58.38
C LEU A 424 33.98 -31.71 -59.83
N ILE A 425 35.04 -31.37 -60.59
CA ILE A 425 35.28 -31.81 -61.99
C ILE A 425 35.64 -33.30 -61.94
N PRO A 426 35.06 -34.18 -62.78
CA PRO A 426 35.48 -35.58 -62.88
C PRO A 426 36.82 -35.67 -63.60
N ILE A 427 37.76 -36.38 -63.00
CA ILE A 427 39.01 -36.80 -63.66
C ILE A 427 38.73 -38.15 -64.35
N GLU A 428 38.66 -38.12 -65.68
CA GLU A 428 38.72 -39.33 -66.55
C GLU A 428 40.11 -40.03 -66.41
N LYS A 429 40.07 -41.32 -66.18
CA LYS A 429 41.22 -42.19 -66.27
C LYS A 429 41.20 -42.91 -67.64
N ASP A 430 42.25 -42.69 -68.43
CA ASP A 430 42.76 -43.66 -69.44
C ASP A 430 43.63 -44.73 -68.78
#